data_d9fd5185e94a7f5ba15089434709cb40
#
_entry.id   d9fd5185e94a7f5ba15089434709cb40
#
_cell.length_a   1.000
_cell.length_b   1.000
_cell.length_c   1.000
_cell.angle_alpha   90.00
_cell.angle_beta   90.00
_cell.angle_gamma   90.00
#
_symmetry.space_group_name_H-M   'P 1'
#
loop_
_entity.id
_entity.type
_entity.pdbx_description
1 polymer ?
#
loop_
_entity_poly.entity_id
_entity_poly.type
_entity_poly.pdbx_seq_one_letter_code
_entity_poly.pdbx_strand_id
1 'polypeptide(L)'
;MLKGIDITINKGDIVAIIGPSGSGKSTFLRCLNCMEDPTSGQIIFNGVDIADMKVDINIHRRHMGMVFQHFNLFNNKTVIENIMLAPVYTRCQDLKKAKRKKLFGKGEADASLAGLTKEQIKKEEKEKAMSLLKRIGLEDKADVYPSTLSGGQKQRIAIVRALAMDPDVILFDEPTSALDPEMVGEVLELMKQLASEGMTMVVVTHEMGFAKEVASRVVFIDEGVIKEEAAPKEFFENPKDARLKEFLSKVL
;
A
#
# COMPACT_ATOMS: atom_id res chain seq x y z
N MET A 1 -5.18 19.28 9.44
CA MET A 1 -4.91 19.71 8.06
C MET A 1 -3.40 19.79 7.92
N LEU A 2 -2.82 19.31 6.81
CA LEU A 2 -1.37 19.37 6.56
C LEU A 2 -0.91 20.81 6.34
N LYS A 3 0.28 21.15 6.81
CA LYS A 3 0.84 22.52 6.79
C LYS A 3 2.21 22.59 6.11
N GLY A 4 2.36 21.88 5.00
CA GLY A 4 3.62 21.76 4.27
C GLY A 4 4.45 20.58 4.81
N ILE A 5 4.59 19.56 3.96
CA ILE A 5 5.42 18.38 4.24
C ILE A 5 6.30 18.17 3.03
N ASP A 6 7.60 18.16 3.27
CA ASP A 6 8.62 17.83 2.27
C ASP A 6 9.32 16.54 2.72
N ILE A 7 9.23 15.49 1.90
CA ILE A 7 9.84 14.18 2.18
C ILE A 7 10.21 13.49 0.88
N THR A 8 11.31 12.77 0.89
CA THR A 8 11.71 11.89 -0.21
C THR A 8 11.66 10.45 0.25
N ILE A 9 11.04 9.57 -0.53
CA ILE A 9 10.95 8.13 -0.27
C ILE A 9 11.67 7.42 -1.42
N ASN A 10 12.70 6.65 -1.11
CA ASN A 10 13.48 5.94 -2.10
C ASN A 10 12.99 4.48 -2.22
N LYS A 11 13.32 3.85 -3.33
CA LYS A 11 13.04 2.42 -3.53
C LYS A 11 13.72 1.60 -2.43
N GLY A 12 12.94 0.72 -1.79
CA GLY A 12 13.39 -0.11 -0.68
C GLY A 12 13.31 0.56 0.70
N ASP A 13 12.94 1.86 0.76
CA ASP A 13 12.69 2.51 2.05
C ASP A 13 11.47 1.90 2.75
N ILE A 14 11.58 1.75 4.06
CA ILE A 14 10.45 1.42 4.95
C ILE A 14 10.28 2.61 5.89
N VAL A 15 9.33 3.48 5.56
CA VAL A 15 9.07 4.71 6.31
C VAL A 15 7.91 4.47 7.28
N ALA A 16 8.20 4.44 8.57
CA ALA A 16 7.16 4.39 9.60
C ALA A 16 6.73 5.81 9.99
N ILE A 17 5.44 6.08 9.94
CA ILE A 17 4.85 7.38 10.31
C ILE A 17 4.10 7.20 11.62
N ILE A 18 4.53 7.93 12.63
CA ILE A 18 3.90 7.92 13.95
C ILE A 18 3.49 9.33 14.39
N GLY A 19 2.63 9.40 15.41
CA GLY A 19 2.15 10.66 15.97
C GLY A 19 0.78 10.53 16.60
N PRO A 20 0.29 11.55 17.30
CA PRO A 20 -1.00 11.53 17.97
C PRO A 20 -2.17 11.39 16.98
N SER A 21 -3.33 10.95 17.48
CA SER A 21 -4.56 10.90 16.68
C SER A 21 -4.93 12.31 16.20
N GLY A 22 -5.37 12.42 14.96
CA GLY A 22 -5.73 13.71 14.35
C GLY A 22 -4.54 14.57 13.90
N SER A 23 -3.29 14.11 14.00
CA SER A 23 -2.11 14.88 13.58
C SER A 23 -1.94 15.02 12.06
N GLY A 24 -2.72 14.28 11.26
CA GLY A 24 -2.68 14.35 9.80
C GLY A 24 -2.00 13.15 9.10
N LYS A 25 -1.59 12.09 9.83
CA LYS A 25 -0.88 10.92 9.27
C LYS A 25 -1.63 10.24 8.13
N SER A 26 -2.89 9.87 8.35
CA SER A 26 -3.72 9.23 7.31
C SER A 26 -4.00 10.16 6.14
N THR A 27 -4.23 11.45 6.39
CA THR A 27 -4.37 12.46 5.34
C THR A 27 -3.11 12.54 4.49
N PHE A 28 -1.93 12.61 5.13
CA PHE A 28 -0.65 12.59 4.43
C PHE A 28 -0.50 11.33 3.57
N LEU A 29 -0.74 10.15 4.15
CA LEU A 29 -0.66 8.89 3.42
C LEU A 29 -1.59 8.85 2.20
N ARG A 30 -2.82 9.36 2.33
CA ARG A 30 -3.80 9.42 1.24
C ARG A 30 -3.46 10.46 0.19
N CYS A 31 -2.75 11.53 0.55
CA CYS A 31 -2.20 12.46 -0.43
C CYS A 31 -1.15 11.78 -1.33
N LEU A 32 -0.32 10.86 -0.80
CA LEU A 32 0.73 10.21 -1.60
C LEU A 32 0.21 9.47 -2.84
N ASN A 33 -1.06 9.03 -2.83
CA ASN A 33 -1.71 8.42 -3.99
C ASN A 33 -2.88 9.26 -4.54
N CYS A 34 -2.96 10.54 -4.15
CA CYS A 34 -3.99 11.49 -4.54
C CYS A 34 -5.44 10.97 -4.27
N MET A 35 -5.64 10.18 -3.21
CA MET A 35 -6.99 9.92 -2.70
C MET A 35 -7.56 11.15 -2.01
N GLU A 36 -6.70 11.96 -1.42
CA GLU A 36 -6.96 13.31 -0.96
C GLU A 36 -6.04 14.26 -1.74
N ASP A 37 -6.61 15.24 -2.43
CA ASP A 37 -5.82 16.18 -3.22
C ASP A 37 -5.13 17.19 -2.29
N PRO A 38 -3.82 17.44 -2.47
CA PRO A 38 -3.14 18.50 -1.75
C PRO A 38 -3.66 19.87 -2.21
N THR A 39 -3.80 20.80 -1.27
CA THR A 39 -4.21 22.18 -1.60
C THR A 39 -3.18 22.89 -2.47
N SER A 40 -1.90 22.54 -2.30
CA SER A 40 -0.77 23.06 -3.08
C SER A 40 0.45 22.14 -2.91
N GLY A 41 1.49 22.34 -3.71
CA GLY A 41 2.68 21.53 -3.72
C GLY A 41 2.66 20.48 -4.84
N GLN A 42 3.60 19.57 -4.81
CA GLN A 42 3.80 18.53 -5.83
C GLN A 42 3.94 17.16 -5.17
N ILE A 43 3.51 16.13 -5.88
CA ILE A 43 3.74 14.74 -5.50
C ILE A 43 4.42 14.05 -6.68
N ILE A 44 5.73 13.92 -6.59
CA ILE A 44 6.52 13.34 -7.69
C ILE A 44 6.60 11.83 -7.49
N PHE A 45 6.01 11.06 -8.39
CA PHE A 45 6.10 9.61 -8.42
C PHE A 45 6.69 9.15 -9.76
N ASN A 46 7.83 8.43 -9.70
CA ASN A 46 8.57 7.99 -10.88
C ASN A 46 8.83 9.14 -11.89
N GLY A 47 9.19 10.33 -11.38
CA GLY A 47 9.51 11.51 -12.19
C GLY A 47 8.30 12.28 -12.72
N VAL A 48 7.07 11.91 -12.35
CA VAL A 48 5.84 12.58 -12.77
C VAL A 48 5.15 13.22 -11.57
N ASP A 49 4.76 14.49 -11.69
CA ASP A 49 3.90 15.14 -10.69
C ASP A 49 2.47 14.61 -10.82
N ILE A 50 2.11 13.69 -9.94
CA ILE A 50 0.79 13.05 -9.95
C ILE A 50 -0.32 13.92 -9.33
N ALA A 51 0.03 15.04 -8.72
CA ALA A 51 -0.93 16.04 -8.25
C ALA A 51 -1.39 17.00 -9.38
N ASP A 52 -0.70 17.01 -10.53
CA ASP A 52 -1.18 17.77 -11.70
C ASP A 52 -2.46 17.14 -12.25
N MET A 53 -3.55 17.91 -12.28
CA MET A 53 -4.86 17.49 -12.80
C MET A 53 -4.84 17.02 -14.28
N LYS A 54 -3.78 17.31 -15.02
CA LYS A 54 -3.59 16.83 -16.40
C LYS A 54 -3.11 15.38 -16.47
N VAL A 55 -2.61 14.85 -15.37
CA VAL A 55 -2.10 13.47 -15.28
C VAL A 55 -3.25 12.50 -15.01
N ASP A 56 -3.30 11.39 -15.78
CA ASP A 56 -4.22 10.30 -15.46
C ASP A 56 -3.68 9.51 -14.27
N ILE A 57 -4.11 9.89 -13.07
CA ILE A 57 -3.68 9.28 -11.81
C ILE A 57 -3.91 7.77 -11.77
N ASN A 58 -4.88 7.23 -12.51
CA ASN A 58 -5.16 5.80 -12.51
C ASN A 58 -4.02 4.97 -13.08
N ILE A 59 -3.20 5.55 -13.97
CA ILE A 59 -1.99 4.89 -14.48
C ILE A 59 -0.98 4.71 -13.35
N HIS A 60 -0.79 5.74 -12.52
CA HIS A 60 0.19 5.74 -11.41
C HIS A 60 -0.30 4.90 -10.22
N ARG A 61 -1.59 4.95 -9.89
CA ARG A 61 -2.18 4.12 -8.82
C ARG A 61 -2.06 2.62 -9.07
N ARG A 62 -1.85 2.17 -10.29
CA ARG A 62 -1.54 0.74 -10.58
C ARG A 62 -0.24 0.28 -9.92
N HIS A 63 0.69 1.22 -9.72
CA HIS A 63 2.01 0.99 -9.13
C HIS A 63 2.07 1.31 -7.63
N MET A 64 0.93 1.67 -7.03
CA MET A 64 0.81 2.00 -5.61
C MET A 64 -0.22 1.10 -4.95
N GLY A 65 0.22 0.18 -4.11
CA GLY A 65 -0.68 -0.59 -3.25
C GLY A 65 -1.21 0.29 -2.11
N MET A 66 -2.49 0.13 -1.74
CA MET A 66 -3.05 0.76 -0.56
C MET A 66 -3.74 -0.28 0.32
N VAL A 67 -3.34 -0.33 1.58
CA VAL A 67 -3.93 -1.18 2.62
C VAL A 67 -4.51 -0.28 3.70
N PHE A 68 -5.80 -0.41 3.93
CA PHE A 68 -6.55 0.45 4.85
C PHE A 68 -6.69 -0.19 6.24
N GLN A 69 -7.01 0.62 7.22
CA GLN A 69 -7.41 0.20 8.56
C GLN A 69 -8.57 -0.80 8.54
N HIS A 70 -9.62 -0.50 7.78
CA HIS A 70 -10.68 -1.44 7.48
C HIS A 70 -10.35 -2.16 6.17
N PHE A 71 -10.39 -3.45 6.16
CA PHE A 71 -9.91 -4.36 5.10
C PHE A 71 -10.38 -4.00 3.68
N ASN A 72 -11.54 -3.35 3.55
CA ASN A 72 -12.16 -2.89 2.30
C ASN A 72 -12.25 -3.99 1.23
N LEU A 73 -12.51 -5.23 1.66
CA LEU A 73 -12.82 -6.32 0.75
C LEU A 73 -14.25 -6.21 0.23
N PHE A 74 -14.45 -6.57 -1.03
CA PHE A 74 -15.77 -6.63 -1.63
C PHE A 74 -16.54 -7.84 -1.07
N ASN A 75 -17.54 -7.60 -0.25
CA ASN A 75 -18.31 -8.65 0.42
C ASN A 75 -19.12 -9.55 -0.53
N ASN A 76 -19.44 -9.07 -1.71
CA ASN A 76 -20.14 -9.79 -2.78
C ASN A 76 -19.22 -10.57 -3.73
N LYS A 77 -17.92 -10.65 -3.40
CA LYS A 77 -16.91 -11.40 -4.15
C LYS A 77 -16.18 -12.36 -3.25
N THR A 78 -15.78 -13.50 -3.80
CA THR A 78 -14.91 -14.44 -3.09
C THR A 78 -13.52 -13.85 -2.87
N VAL A 79 -12.71 -14.49 -2.05
CA VAL A 79 -11.33 -14.07 -1.78
C VAL A 79 -10.53 -13.99 -3.07
N ILE A 80 -10.56 -15.03 -3.90
CA ILE A 80 -9.83 -15.06 -5.16
C ILE A 80 -10.30 -13.97 -6.12
N GLU A 81 -11.61 -13.70 -6.17
CA GLU A 81 -12.16 -12.63 -6.99
C GLU A 81 -11.76 -11.24 -6.50
N ASN A 82 -11.64 -11.03 -5.17
CA ASN A 82 -11.11 -9.80 -4.61
C ASN A 82 -9.68 -9.52 -5.05
N ILE A 83 -8.82 -10.54 -5.03
CA ILE A 83 -7.41 -10.42 -5.42
C ILE A 83 -7.27 -10.18 -6.93
N MET A 84 -8.03 -10.91 -7.74
CA MET A 84 -7.94 -10.86 -9.21
C MET A 84 -8.58 -9.62 -9.84
N LEU A 85 -9.45 -8.89 -9.12
CA LEU A 85 -10.32 -7.86 -9.69
C LEU A 85 -9.52 -6.78 -10.44
N ALA A 86 -8.55 -6.17 -9.77
CA ALA A 86 -7.76 -5.08 -10.34
C ALA A 86 -6.78 -5.57 -11.43
N PRO A 87 -5.97 -6.62 -11.23
CA PRO A 87 -5.06 -7.13 -12.26
C PRO A 87 -5.79 -7.53 -13.55
N VAL A 88 -6.88 -8.30 -13.44
CA VAL A 88 -7.67 -8.71 -14.62
C VAL A 88 -8.27 -7.49 -15.33
N TYR A 89 -8.82 -6.54 -14.57
CA TYR A 89 -9.41 -5.33 -15.15
C TYR A 89 -8.37 -4.52 -15.93
N THR A 90 -7.22 -4.23 -15.32
CA THR A 90 -6.16 -3.40 -15.92
C THR A 90 -5.56 -4.06 -17.15
N ARG A 91 -5.19 -5.34 -17.10
CA ARG A 91 -4.65 -6.09 -18.24
C ARG A 91 -5.67 -6.22 -19.39
N CYS A 92 -6.96 -6.41 -19.07
CA CYS A 92 -8.02 -6.40 -20.08
C CYS A 92 -8.21 -5.02 -20.74
N GLN A 93 -8.04 -3.93 -19.98
CA GLN A 93 -8.07 -2.57 -20.53
C GLN A 93 -6.87 -2.33 -21.46
N ASP A 94 -5.68 -2.76 -21.06
CA ASP A 94 -4.48 -2.60 -21.87
C ASP A 94 -4.55 -3.44 -23.14
N LEU A 95 -5.08 -4.66 -23.07
CA LEU A 95 -5.37 -5.49 -24.24
C LEU A 95 -6.34 -4.80 -25.21
N LYS A 96 -7.41 -4.17 -24.70
CA LYS A 96 -8.35 -3.41 -25.56
C LYS A 96 -7.66 -2.22 -26.21
N LYS A 97 -6.85 -1.46 -25.47
CA LYS A 97 -6.08 -0.33 -25.99
C LYS A 97 -5.10 -0.77 -27.08
N ALA A 98 -4.37 -1.88 -26.87
CA ALA A 98 -3.44 -2.45 -27.84
C ALA A 98 -4.16 -2.89 -29.14
N LYS A 99 -5.31 -3.59 -29.04
CA LYS A 99 -6.11 -3.98 -30.21
C LYS A 99 -6.62 -2.77 -30.99
N ARG A 100 -7.05 -1.70 -30.32
CA ARG A 100 -7.48 -0.44 -30.98
C ARG A 100 -6.32 0.24 -31.70
N LYS A 101 -5.13 0.35 -31.06
CA LYS A 101 -3.94 0.93 -31.72
C LYS A 101 -3.58 0.16 -33.00
N LYS A 102 -3.58 -1.17 -32.96
CA LYS A 102 -3.32 -2.02 -34.11
C LYS A 102 -4.33 -1.79 -35.24
N LEU A 103 -5.62 -1.64 -34.92
CA LEU A 103 -6.68 -1.42 -35.91
C LEU A 103 -6.54 -0.05 -36.61
N PHE A 104 -6.08 0.98 -35.92
CA PHE A 104 -5.93 2.34 -36.44
C PHE A 104 -4.51 2.68 -36.93
N GLY A 105 -3.59 1.71 -37.01
CA GLY A 105 -2.23 1.91 -37.52
C GLY A 105 -1.35 2.85 -36.68
N LYS A 106 -1.71 3.11 -35.42
CA LYS A 106 -1.01 4.03 -34.52
C LYS A 106 -0.08 3.28 -33.53
N GLY A 107 1.13 2.93 -34.00
CA GLY A 107 2.23 2.44 -33.17
C GLY A 107 2.30 0.93 -32.98
N GLU A 108 3.46 0.47 -32.52
CA GLU A 108 3.70 -0.94 -32.19
C GLU A 108 2.82 -1.36 -31.01
N ALA A 109 2.14 -2.48 -31.17
CA ALA A 109 1.42 -3.10 -30.07
C ALA A 109 2.45 -3.68 -29.09
N ASP A 110 2.23 -3.49 -27.79
CA ASP A 110 3.04 -4.13 -26.76
C ASP A 110 3.12 -5.63 -27.03
N ALA A 111 4.32 -6.12 -27.32
CA ALA A 111 4.54 -7.51 -27.75
C ALA A 111 4.07 -8.52 -26.67
N SER A 112 4.07 -8.11 -25.40
CA SER A 112 3.60 -8.94 -24.28
C SER A 112 2.09 -9.20 -24.30
N LEU A 113 1.32 -8.32 -24.97
CA LEU A 113 -0.14 -8.43 -25.08
C LEU A 113 -0.58 -9.02 -26.44
N ALA A 114 0.38 -9.22 -27.37
CA ALA A 114 0.09 -9.72 -28.71
C ALA A 114 -0.40 -11.19 -28.64
N GLY A 115 -1.66 -11.41 -29.04
CA GLY A 115 -2.25 -12.75 -29.09
C GLY A 115 -2.96 -13.21 -27.79
N LEU A 116 -2.87 -12.45 -26.69
CA LEU A 116 -3.60 -12.81 -25.46
C LEU A 116 -5.12 -12.73 -25.63
N THR A 117 -5.82 -13.65 -24.96
CA THR A 117 -7.27 -13.61 -24.78
C THR A 117 -7.61 -13.19 -23.35
N LYS A 118 -8.86 -12.79 -23.11
CA LYS A 118 -9.34 -12.48 -21.76
C LYS A 118 -9.30 -13.70 -20.84
N GLU A 119 -9.56 -14.87 -21.41
CA GLU A 119 -9.54 -16.14 -20.69
C GLU A 119 -8.13 -16.49 -20.23
N GLN A 120 -7.13 -16.27 -21.08
CA GLN A 120 -5.72 -16.46 -20.72
C GLN A 120 -5.30 -15.49 -19.61
N ILE A 121 -5.65 -14.19 -19.72
CA ILE A 121 -5.38 -13.21 -18.66
C ILE A 121 -6.01 -13.67 -17.34
N LYS A 122 -7.29 -14.09 -17.35
CA LYS A 122 -7.95 -14.58 -16.12
C LYS A 122 -7.25 -15.80 -15.52
N LYS A 123 -6.79 -16.72 -16.37
CA LYS A 123 -6.09 -17.93 -15.93
C LYS A 123 -4.76 -17.57 -15.25
N GLU A 124 -3.94 -16.74 -15.89
CA GLU A 124 -2.65 -16.27 -15.35
C GLU A 124 -2.83 -15.53 -14.02
N GLU A 125 -3.80 -14.61 -13.96
CA GLU A 125 -4.07 -13.88 -12.72
C GLU A 125 -4.62 -14.78 -11.61
N LYS A 126 -5.37 -15.82 -11.96
CA LYS A 126 -5.82 -16.82 -10.98
C LYS A 126 -4.64 -17.62 -10.41
N GLU A 127 -3.73 -18.06 -11.26
CA GLU A 127 -2.52 -18.78 -10.83
C GLU A 127 -1.65 -17.90 -9.92
N LYS A 128 -1.46 -16.61 -10.28
CA LYS A 128 -0.76 -15.63 -9.45
C LYS A 128 -1.46 -15.41 -8.11
N ALA A 129 -2.76 -15.19 -8.11
CA ALA A 129 -3.55 -15.00 -6.89
C ALA A 129 -3.50 -16.23 -5.98
N MET A 130 -3.56 -17.44 -6.51
CA MET A 130 -3.40 -18.68 -5.75
C MET A 130 -2.01 -18.79 -5.13
N SER A 131 -0.95 -18.43 -5.86
CA SER A 131 0.42 -18.39 -5.34
C SER A 131 0.55 -17.41 -4.16
N LEU A 132 -0.05 -16.22 -4.27
CA LEU A 132 -0.08 -15.23 -3.20
C LEU A 132 -0.88 -15.72 -1.99
N LEU A 133 -2.01 -16.40 -2.19
CA LEU A 133 -2.79 -17.00 -1.10
C LEU A 133 -2.01 -18.11 -0.39
N LYS A 134 -1.30 -18.95 -1.15
CA LYS A 134 -0.43 -19.99 -0.59
C LYS A 134 0.67 -19.39 0.29
N ARG A 135 1.26 -18.27 -0.14
CA ARG A 135 2.28 -17.54 0.62
C ARG A 135 1.81 -17.15 2.03
N ILE A 136 0.52 -16.86 2.20
CA ILE A 136 -0.05 -16.47 3.49
C ILE A 136 -0.84 -17.63 4.16
N GLY A 137 -0.74 -18.86 3.63
CA GLY A 137 -1.41 -20.04 4.18
C GLY A 137 -2.93 -20.00 4.13
N LEU A 138 -3.52 -19.37 3.11
CA LEU A 138 -4.97 -19.19 2.95
C LEU A 138 -5.49 -19.69 1.59
N GLU A 139 -4.81 -20.63 0.94
CA GLU A 139 -5.23 -21.19 -0.33
C GLU A 139 -6.58 -21.94 -0.24
N ASP A 140 -6.89 -22.53 0.90
CA ASP A 140 -8.17 -23.21 1.18
C ASP A 140 -9.33 -22.21 1.29
N LYS A 141 -9.05 -20.92 1.44
CA LYS A 141 -10.03 -19.85 1.54
C LYS A 141 -10.29 -19.13 0.21
N ALA A 142 -9.73 -19.59 -0.90
CA ALA A 142 -9.86 -18.90 -2.21
C ALA A 142 -11.31 -18.63 -2.61
N ASP A 143 -12.19 -19.61 -2.44
CA ASP A 143 -13.56 -19.56 -2.93
C ASP A 143 -14.60 -19.15 -1.86
N VAL A 144 -14.15 -18.76 -0.65
CA VAL A 144 -15.06 -18.27 0.41
C VAL A 144 -15.29 -16.77 0.32
N TYR A 145 -16.35 -16.28 0.94
CA TYR A 145 -16.65 -14.85 1.02
C TYR A 145 -15.99 -14.21 2.26
N PRO A 146 -15.65 -12.91 2.21
CA PRO A 146 -15.01 -12.20 3.33
C PRO A 146 -15.76 -12.28 4.66
N SER A 147 -17.09 -12.43 4.64
CA SER A 147 -17.90 -12.53 5.86
C SER A 147 -17.53 -13.72 6.76
N THR A 148 -16.94 -14.76 6.21
CA THR A 148 -16.57 -16.00 6.94
C THR A 148 -15.15 -15.97 7.52
N LEU A 149 -14.39 -14.89 7.30
CA LEU A 149 -12.99 -14.78 7.66
C LEU A 149 -12.80 -14.00 8.95
N SER A 150 -11.75 -14.34 9.71
CA SER A 150 -11.27 -13.52 10.83
C SER A 150 -10.73 -12.17 10.38
N GLY A 151 -10.57 -11.23 11.32
CA GLY A 151 -9.97 -9.91 11.04
C GLY A 151 -8.56 -10.01 10.45
N GLY A 152 -7.69 -10.81 11.07
CA GLY A 152 -6.34 -11.05 10.58
C GLY A 152 -6.27 -11.70 9.20
N GLN A 153 -7.16 -12.65 8.91
CA GLN A 153 -7.28 -13.24 7.57
C GLN A 153 -7.70 -12.19 6.53
N LYS A 154 -8.72 -11.37 6.84
CA LYS A 154 -9.15 -10.27 5.96
C LYS A 154 -8.03 -9.29 5.68
N GLN A 155 -7.25 -8.93 6.69
CA GLN A 155 -6.15 -7.98 6.52
C GLN A 155 -5.01 -8.57 5.68
N ARG A 156 -4.61 -9.82 5.93
CA ARG A 156 -3.61 -10.49 5.08
C ARG A 156 -4.06 -10.60 3.63
N ILE A 157 -5.35 -10.88 3.38
CA ILE A 157 -5.92 -10.89 2.04
C ILE A 157 -5.93 -9.48 1.42
N ALA A 158 -6.19 -8.43 2.20
CA ALA A 158 -6.11 -7.04 1.71
C ALA A 158 -4.68 -6.67 1.30
N ILE A 159 -3.66 -7.13 2.05
CA ILE A 159 -2.25 -6.98 1.67
C ILE A 159 -1.95 -7.74 0.37
N VAL A 160 -2.36 -9.00 0.27
CA VAL A 160 -2.17 -9.82 -0.94
C VAL A 160 -2.88 -9.22 -2.15
N ARG A 161 -4.06 -8.64 -1.97
CA ARG A 161 -4.76 -7.91 -3.05
C ARG A 161 -3.95 -6.71 -3.55
N ALA A 162 -3.28 -5.98 -2.65
CA ALA A 162 -2.40 -4.90 -3.06
C ALA A 162 -1.16 -5.43 -3.81
N LEU A 163 -0.56 -6.51 -3.32
CA LEU A 163 0.59 -7.18 -3.96
C LEU A 163 0.27 -7.74 -5.34
N ALA A 164 -0.96 -8.14 -5.61
CA ALA A 164 -1.37 -8.73 -6.88
C ALA A 164 -1.17 -7.79 -8.08
N MET A 165 -1.05 -6.48 -7.84
CA MET A 165 -0.77 -5.46 -8.86
C MET A 165 0.73 -5.27 -9.15
N ASP A 166 1.64 -5.99 -8.47
CA ASP A 166 3.11 -5.77 -8.52
C ASP A 166 3.48 -4.30 -8.26
N PRO A 167 3.09 -3.72 -7.13
CA PRO A 167 3.27 -2.30 -6.89
C PRO A 167 4.74 -1.95 -6.61
N ASP A 168 5.15 -0.72 -6.98
CA ASP A 168 6.46 -0.16 -6.63
C ASP A 168 6.53 0.24 -5.14
N VAL A 169 5.39 0.57 -4.54
CA VAL A 169 5.24 0.97 -3.13
C VAL A 169 3.91 0.51 -2.57
N ILE A 170 3.90 0.14 -1.28
CA ILE A 170 2.65 -0.13 -0.55
C ILE A 170 2.50 0.88 0.58
N LEU A 171 1.33 1.51 0.61
CA LEU A 171 0.91 2.47 1.62
C LEU A 171 0.00 1.75 2.63
N PHE A 172 0.36 1.77 3.91
CA PHE A 172 -0.40 1.12 4.98
C PHE A 172 -0.98 2.18 5.92
N ASP A 173 -2.30 2.27 5.99
CA ASP A 173 -3.03 3.17 6.90
C ASP A 173 -3.51 2.38 8.11
N GLU A 174 -2.71 2.38 9.18
CA GLU A 174 -2.97 1.68 10.45
C GLU A 174 -3.44 0.22 10.26
N PRO A 175 -2.62 -0.65 9.65
CA PRO A 175 -3.06 -1.97 9.17
C PRO A 175 -3.46 -2.95 10.29
N THR A 176 -3.16 -2.65 11.55
CA THR A 176 -3.43 -3.52 12.70
C THR A 176 -4.51 -2.97 13.64
N SER A 177 -4.90 -1.69 13.50
CA SER A 177 -5.76 -1.02 14.49
C SER A 177 -7.19 -1.55 14.58
N ALA A 178 -7.68 -2.27 13.57
CA ALA A 178 -9.00 -2.91 13.56
C ALA A 178 -8.94 -4.41 13.89
N LEU A 179 -7.81 -4.89 14.45
CA LEU A 179 -7.58 -6.30 14.75
C LEU A 179 -7.57 -6.56 16.25
N ASP A 180 -8.01 -7.75 16.63
CA ASP A 180 -7.77 -8.27 17.97
C ASP A 180 -6.27 -8.51 18.18
N PRO A 181 -5.73 -8.29 19.41
CA PRO A 181 -4.29 -8.41 19.70
C PRO A 181 -3.67 -9.73 19.25
N GLU A 182 -4.41 -10.83 19.33
CA GLU A 182 -3.95 -12.17 18.92
C GLU A 182 -3.67 -12.27 17.41
N MET A 183 -4.30 -11.40 16.59
CA MET A 183 -4.18 -11.42 15.13
C MET A 183 -3.15 -10.42 14.60
N VAL A 184 -2.68 -9.48 15.42
CA VAL A 184 -1.72 -8.44 15.04
C VAL A 184 -0.40 -9.06 14.59
N GLY A 185 0.08 -10.06 15.32
CA GLY A 185 1.37 -10.72 15.04
C GLY A 185 1.47 -11.28 13.62
N GLU A 186 0.43 -11.96 13.12
CA GLU A 186 0.42 -12.55 11.77
C GLU A 186 0.51 -11.49 10.64
N VAL A 187 -0.10 -10.32 10.85
CA VAL A 187 -0.07 -9.22 9.90
C VAL A 187 1.31 -8.54 9.90
N LEU A 188 1.86 -8.29 11.09
CA LEU A 188 3.20 -7.70 11.23
C LEU A 188 4.27 -8.62 10.66
N GLU A 189 4.17 -9.94 10.85
CA GLU A 189 5.11 -10.90 10.29
C GLU A 189 5.07 -10.90 8.76
N LEU A 190 3.89 -10.84 8.14
CA LEU A 190 3.79 -10.67 6.70
C LEU A 190 4.44 -9.37 6.21
N MET A 191 4.25 -8.27 6.95
CA MET A 191 4.89 -6.99 6.61
C MET A 191 6.41 -7.05 6.76
N LYS A 192 6.95 -7.77 7.77
CA LYS A 192 8.39 -8.02 7.92
C LYS A 192 8.96 -8.82 6.75
N GLN A 193 8.25 -9.83 6.29
CA GLN A 193 8.65 -10.60 5.11
C GLN A 193 8.73 -9.71 3.86
N LEU A 194 7.73 -8.84 3.63
CA LEU A 194 7.76 -7.88 2.52
C LEU A 194 8.94 -6.91 2.63
N ALA A 195 9.25 -6.45 3.84
CA ALA A 195 10.40 -5.62 4.11
C ALA A 195 11.71 -6.30 3.72
N SER A 196 11.88 -7.57 4.13
CA SER A 196 13.08 -8.37 3.82
C SER A 196 13.26 -8.64 2.32
N GLU A 197 12.18 -8.61 1.55
CA GLU A 197 12.19 -8.75 0.08
C GLU A 197 12.48 -7.41 -0.63
N GLY A 198 12.70 -6.33 0.11
CA GLY A 198 13.01 -5.00 -0.44
C GLY A 198 11.79 -4.22 -0.94
N MET A 199 10.58 -4.57 -0.50
CA MET A 199 9.38 -3.80 -0.82
C MET A 199 9.45 -2.41 -0.21
N THR A 200 9.21 -1.38 -1.01
CA THR A 200 9.07 -0.01 -0.52
C THR A 200 7.74 0.12 0.24
N MET A 201 7.80 0.60 1.47
CA MET A 201 6.59 0.72 2.30
C MET A 201 6.54 2.07 3.01
N VAL A 202 5.33 2.65 3.06
CA VAL A 202 5.01 3.79 3.94
C VAL A 202 3.91 3.32 4.89
N VAL A 203 4.20 3.32 6.17
CA VAL A 203 3.35 2.67 7.19
C VAL A 203 2.97 3.66 8.27
N VAL A 204 1.71 4.08 8.29
CA VAL A 204 1.13 4.74 9.45
C VAL A 204 0.82 3.67 10.48
N THR A 205 1.42 3.75 11.66
CA THR A 205 1.28 2.70 12.67
C THR A 205 1.37 3.23 14.10
N HIS A 206 0.76 2.49 15.02
CA HIS A 206 0.93 2.61 16.45
C HIS A 206 1.80 1.47 17.02
N GLU A 207 2.26 0.55 16.18
CA GLU A 207 3.11 -0.58 16.56
C GLU A 207 4.58 -0.13 16.66
N MET A 208 4.97 0.39 17.84
CA MET A 208 6.34 0.92 18.04
C MET A 208 7.41 -0.16 17.91
N GLY A 209 7.09 -1.41 18.29
CA GLY A 209 7.98 -2.56 18.10
C GLY A 209 8.30 -2.80 16.64
N PHE A 210 7.29 -2.78 15.76
CA PHE A 210 7.47 -2.90 14.32
C PHE A 210 8.31 -1.74 13.76
N ALA A 211 7.99 -0.50 14.15
CA ALA A 211 8.74 0.67 13.69
C ALA A 211 10.23 0.61 14.10
N LYS A 212 10.54 0.14 15.32
CA LYS A 212 11.91 -0.03 15.81
C LYS A 212 12.68 -1.11 15.04
N GLU A 213 12.02 -2.23 14.72
CA GLU A 213 12.67 -3.42 14.17
C GLU A 213 12.84 -3.35 12.64
N VAL A 214 11.86 -2.79 11.95
CA VAL A 214 11.71 -2.95 10.49
C VAL A 214 11.91 -1.66 9.72
N ALA A 215 11.57 -0.51 10.28
CA ALA A 215 11.66 0.75 9.54
C ALA A 215 13.12 1.11 9.22
N SER A 216 13.35 1.63 8.01
CA SER A 216 14.60 2.30 7.66
C SER A 216 14.65 3.73 8.20
N ARG A 217 13.47 4.36 8.31
CA ARG A 217 13.26 5.72 8.85
C ARG A 217 11.94 5.80 9.59
N VAL A 218 11.94 6.61 10.64
CA VAL A 218 10.72 6.94 11.40
C VAL A 218 10.46 8.43 11.29
N VAL A 219 9.22 8.79 11.01
CA VAL A 219 8.76 10.17 10.85
C VAL A 219 7.70 10.47 11.89
N PHE A 220 7.90 11.50 12.68
CA PHE A 220 6.92 12.00 13.64
C PHE A 220 6.13 13.15 13.05
N ILE A 221 4.83 12.94 12.86
CA ILE A 221 3.91 13.98 12.40
C ILE A 221 3.03 14.44 13.58
N ASP A 222 3.10 15.73 13.87
CA ASP A 222 2.18 16.37 14.81
C ASP A 222 1.75 17.75 14.26
N GLU A 223 0.51 18.17 14.54
CA GLU A 223 -0.09 19.43 14.08
C GLU A 223 0.01 19.66 12.55
N GLY A 224 0.09 18.59 11.76
CA GLY A 224 0.14 18.62 10.30
C GLY A 224 1.51 18.93 9.70
N VAL A 225 2.58 18.83 10.48
CA VAL A 225 3.98 19.00 10.03
C VAL A 225 4.84 17.83 10.49
N ILE A 226 5.94 17.58 9.81
CA ILE A 226 7.01 16.69 10.29
C ILE A 226 7.78 17.45 11.37
N LYS A 227 7.75 16.93 12.60
CA LYS A 227 8.50 17.48 13.74
C LYS A 227 9.90 16.88 13.85
N GLU A 228 10.02 15.59 13.55
CA GLU A 228 11.29 14.88 13.57
C GLU A 228 11.27 13.72 12.56
N GLU A 229 12.41 13.45 11.95
CA GLU A 229 12.68 12.31 11.10
C GLU A 229 14.08 11.79 11.41
N ALA A 230 14.21 10.49 11.70
CA ALA A 230 15.50 9.87 11.98
C ALA A 230 15.47 8.35 11.73
N ALA A 231 16.64 7.72 11.76
CA ALA A 231 16.76 6.26 11.84
C ALA A 231 16.14 5.76 13.16
N PRO A 232 15.57 4.55 13.20
CA PRO A 232 14.84 4.05 14.38
C PRO A 232 15.62 4.17 15.68
N LYS A 233 16.89 3.77 15.69
CA LYS A 233 17.72 3.84 16.90
C LYS A 233 17.82 5.27 17.43
N GLU A 234 18.17 6.25 16.61
CA GLU A 234 18.27 7.65 17.01
C GLU A 234 16.92 8.20 17.44
N PHE A 235 15.89 7.89 16.69
CA PHE A 235 14.53 8.37 16.92
C PHE A 235 13.97 7.94 18.29
N PHE A 236 14.15 6.69 18.68
CA PHE A 236 13.58 6.15 19.91
C PHE A 236 14.49 6.30 21.13
N GLU A 237 15.82 6.29 20.96
CA GLU A 237 16.76 6.38 22.06
C GLU A 237 17.19 7.82 22.37
N ASN A 238 17.28 8.67 21.36
CA ASN A 238 17.76 10.04 21.45
C ASN A 238 16.87 11.06 20.71
N PRO A 239 15.54 11.09 20.98
CA PRO A 239 14.64 12.04 20.33
C PRO A 239 15.08 13.49 20.62
N LYS A 240 15.04 14.35 19.61
CA LYS A 240 15.45 15.76 19.72
C LYS A 240 14.26 16.67 20.03
N ASP A 241 13.16 16.46 19.32
CA ASP A 241 11.94 17.24 19.46
C ASP A 241 11.26 17.03 20.84
N ALA A 242 10.92 18.11 21.51
CA ALA A 242 10.31 18.06 22.85
C ALA A 242 8.93 17.38 22.84
N ARG A 243 8.17 17.59 21.77
CA ARG A 243 6.85 17.01 21.62
C ARG A 243 6.92 15.50 21.33
N LEU A 244 7.93 15.08 20.56
CA LEU A 244 8.24 13.67 20.36
C LEU A 244 8.61 12.99 21.69
N LYS A 245 9.47 13.61 22.52
CA LYS A 245 9.82 13.08 23.85
C LYS A 245 8.59 12.86 24.73
N GLU A 246 7.71 13.86 24.77
CA GLU A 246 6.45 13.76 25.51
C GLU A 246 5.54 12.63 24.95
N PHE A 247 5.46 12.51 23.63
CA PHE A 247 4.68 11.47 22.99
C PHE A 247 5.21 10.08 23.33
N LEU A 248 6.51 9.86 23.15
CA LEU A 248 7.14 8.56 23.42
C LEU A 248 7.03 8.14 24.89
N SER A 249 7.15 9.07 25.83
CA SER A 249 7.00 8.77 27.27
C SER A 249 5.59 8.30 27.68
N LYS A 250 4.58 8.49 26.81
CA LYS A 250 3.19 8.04 27.04
C LYS A 250 2.88 6.71 26.34
N VAL A 251 3.69 6.33 25.34
CA VAL A 251 3.40 5.20 24.47
C VAL A 251 4.37 4.03 24.68
N LEU A 252 5.56 4.29 25.18
CA LEU A 252 6.58 3.32 25.60
C LEU A 252 6.59 3.12 27.09
#